data_5f69c5ee63f750b2dcce3ef9635e4590
#
_entry.id   5f69c5ee63f750b2dcce3ef9635e4590
#
_cell.length_a   1.000
_cell.length_b   1.000
_cell.length_c   1.000
_cell.angle_alpha   90.00
_cell.angle_beta   90.00
_cell.angle_gamma   90.00
#
_symmetry.space_group_name_H-M   'P 1'
#
loop_
_entity.id
_entity.type
_entity.pdbx_description
1 polymer ?
#
loop_
_entity_poly.entity_id
_entity_poly.type
_entity_poly.pdbx_seq_one_letter_code
_entity_poly.pdbx_strand_id
1 'polypeptide(L)'
;MVLRGNLQYIQRDIGYIEKMVAHGVSLSLLGNDLYRKLLVIQELCRQQWDMYVRKSHQIEDRIVSIDQPHVRPIVRGKAGCPTEFDAKVIVGLVSGYAFLMKADWNNYSESRSLKQVVEEYKETFGFYPKTILADRAYPGRENRLWCTSLVQVPGWDGSRQRRSRRKANRSTRMAATAS
;
A
#
# COMPACT_ATOMS: atom_id res chain seq x y z
N MET A 1 1.73 23.26 22.59
CA MET A 1 2.68 23.22 23.71
C MET A 1 3.06 21.80 24.14
N VAL A 2 2.11 20.89 24.27
CA VAL A 2 2.31 19.50 24.73
C VAL A 2 3.26 18.68 23.85
N LEU A 3 3.13 18.75 22.51
CA LEU A 3 3.95 17.93 21.58
C LEU A 3 5.45 18.24 21.72
N ARG A 4 5.83 19.52 21.80
CA ARG A 4 7.24 19.92 21.95
C ARG A 4 7.85 19.34 23.24
N GLY A 5 7.11 19.44 24.35
CA GLY A 5 7.57 18.89 25.63
C GLY A 5 7.81 17.38 25.55
N ASN A 6 6.85 16.62 24.99
CA ASN A 6 6.99 15.18 24.83
C ASN A 6 8.19 14.82 23.95
N LEU A 7 8.41 15.50 22.83
CA LEU A 7 9.56 15.28 21.97
C LEU A 7 10.89 15.55 22.68
N GLN A 8 10.97 16.62 23.48
CA GLN A 8 12.16 16.94 24.29
C GLN A 8 12.46 15.84 25.33
N TYR A 9 11.43 15.29 25.98
CA TYR A 9 11.61 14.18 26.91
C TYR A 9 12.14 12.92 26.18
N ILE A 10 11.57 12.54 25.06
CA ILE A 10 12.03 11.38 24.28
C ILE A 10 13.48 11.61 23.80
N GLN A 11 13.82 12.78 23.28
CA GLN A 11 15.18 13.10 22.86
C GLN A 11 16.19 13.03 24.01
N ARG A 12 15.81 13.52 25.19
CA ARG A 12 16.65 13.39 26.39
C ARG A 12 16.89 11.92 26.74
N ASP A 13 15.85 11.11 26.72
CA ASP A 13 15.95 9.71 27.10
C ASP A 13 16.76 8.91 26.07
N ILE A 14 16.61 9.19 24.78
CA ILE A 14 17.49 8.67 23.72
C ILE A 14 18.94 9.10 23.99
N GLY A 15 19.19 10.37 24.32
CA GLY A 15 20.52 10.86 24.64
C GLY A 15 21.17 10.18 25.86
N TYR A 16 20.40 9.72 26.83
CA TYR A 16 20.94 8.88 27.92
C TYR A 16 21.39 7.51 27.41
N ILE A 17 20.61 6.88 26.53
CA ILE A 17 20.98 5.60 25.93
C ILE A 17 22.28 5.76 25.10
N GLU A 18 22.37 6.81 24.29
CA GLU A 18 23.56 7.10 23.47
C GLU A 18 24.83 7.29 24.35
N LYS A 19 24.69 8.00 25.47
CA LYS A 19 25.79 8.15 26.44
C LYS A 19 26.19 6.81 27.04
N MET A 20 25.26 5.95 27.42
CA MET A 20 25.58 4.63 27.93
C MET A 20 26.34 3.80 26.89
N VAL A 21 25.91 3.84 25.64
CA VAL A 21 26.59 3.16 24.53
C VAL A 21 28.01 3.72 24.32
N ALA A 22 28.18 5.05 24.38
CA ALA A 22 29.49 5.69 24.29
C ALA A 22 30.45 5.28 25.44
N HIS A 23 29.90 4.91 26.59
CA HIS A 23 30.66 4.35 27.71
C HIS A 23 30.84 2.82 27.66
N GLY A 24 30.54 2.20 26.52
CA GLY A 24 30.81 0.78 26.27
C GLY A 24 29.66 -0.17 26.60
N VAL A 25 28.48 0.33 26.94
CA VAL A 25 27.30 -0.53 27.13
C VAL A 25 26.83 -1.06 25.78
N SER A 26 26.73 -2.39 25.65
CA SER A 26 26.29 -3.01 24.40
C SER A 26 24.76 -2.97 24.27
N LEU A 27 24.26 -2.56 23.12
CA LEU A 27 22.83 -2.66 22.77
C LEU A 27 22.34 -4.11 22.62
N SER A 28 23.26 -5.09 22.57
CA SER A 28 22.88 -6.52 22.57
C SER A 28 22.20 -6.97 23.87
N LEU A 29 22.28 -6.18 24.94
CA LEU A 29 21.51 -6.39 26.18
C LEU A 29 20.00 -6.22 25.95
N LEU A 30 19.62 -5.42 24.94
CA LEU A 30 18.23 -5.35 24.49
C LEU A 30 17.97 -6.59 23.65
N GLY A 31 16.92 -7.33 23.94
CA GLY A 31 16.46 -8.36 23.00
C GLY A 31 16.10 -7.74 21.64
N ASN A 32 16.08 -8.54 20.57
CA ASN A 32 15.87 -8.08 19.20
C ASN A 32 14.63 -7.18 19.05
N ASP A 33 13.55 -7.48 19.76
CA ASP A 33 12.31 -6.68 19.71
C ASP A 33 12.51 -5.27 20.28
N LEU A 34 13.13 -5.16 21.46
CA LEU A 34 13.39 -3.85 22.07
C LEU A 34 14.42 -3.04 21.29
N TYR A 35 15.45 -3.70 20.75
CA TYR A 35 16.42 -3.03 19.87
C TYR A 35 15.75 -2.46 18.63
N ARG A 36 14.91 -3.25 17.96
CA ARG A 36 14.12 -2.78 16.81
C ARG A 36 13.21 -1.61 17.19
N LYS A 37 12.49 -1.71 18.30
CA LYS A 37 11.62 -0.62 18.78
C LYS A 37 12.40 0.66 19.07
N LEU A 38 13.60 0.55 19.63
CA LEU A 38 14.46 1.70 19.87
C LEU A 38 14.79 2.44 18.56
N LEU A 39 15.18 1.71 17.52
CA LEU A 39 15.46 2.30 16.19
C LEU A 39 14.23 2.97 15.60
N VAL A 40 13.07 2.34 15.72
CA VAL A 40 11.80 2.90 15.25
C VAL A 40 11.42 4.18 16.00
N ILE A 41 11.63 4.21 17.33
CA ILE A 41 11.34 5.39 18.17
C ILE A 41 12.29 6.55 17.81
N GLN A 42 13.56 6.28 17.55
CA GLN A 42 14.53 7.31 17.11
C GLN A 42 14.06 7.97 15.81
N GLU A 43 13.71 7.16 14.81
CA GLU A 43 13.23 7.66 13.53
C GLU A 43 11.86 8.37 13.67
N LEU A 44 10.93 7.81 14.43
CA LEU A 44 9.65 8.44 14.71
C LEU A 44 9.82 9.81 15.39
N CYS A 45 10.74 9.91 16.36
CA CYS A 45 11.05 11.18 17.05
C CYS A 45 11.61 12.21 16.06
N ARG A 46 12.52 11.79 15.16
CA ARG A 46 13.06 12.63 14.09
C ARG A 46 11.95 13.13 13.17
N GLN A 47 11.07 12.25 12.71
CA GLN A 47 9.95 12.60 11.84
C GLN A 47 8.99 13.59 12.51
N GLN A 48 8.64 13.35 13.76
CA GLN A 48 7.72 14.23 14.51
C GLN A 48 8.35 15.60 14.75
N TRP A 49 9.66 15.66 15.03
CA TRP A 49 10.37 16.92 15.18
C TRP A 49 10.43 17.71 13.89
N ASP A 50 10.72 17.05 12.76
CA ASP A 50 10.75 17.66 11.43
C ASP A 50 9.37 18.24 11.05
N MET A 51 8.30 17.46 11.25
CA MET A 51 6.93 17.94 11.05
C MET A 51 6.59 19.12 11.95
N TYR A 52 7.02 19.09 13.21
CA TYR A 52 6.78 20.20 14.15
C TYR A 52 7.48 21.49 13.70
N VAL A 53 8.74 21.41 13.29
CA VAL A 53 9.54 22.56 12.83
C VAL A 53 8.97 23.14 11.55
N ARG A 54 8.65 22.27 10.58
CA ARG A 54 8.07 22.67 9.29
C ARG A 54 6.59 23.08 9.37
N LYS A 55 5.95 22.90 10.51
CA LYS A 55 4.49 23.09 10.69
C LYS A 55 3.69 22.27 9.68
N SER A 56 4.16 21.08 9.33
CA SER A 56 3.55 20.15 8.40
C SER A 56 2.97 18.96 9.14
N HIS A 57 1.89 18.38 8.62
CA HIS A 57 1.35 17.10 9.06
C HIS A 57 1.73 15.95 8.12
N GLN A 58 2.58 16.22 7.13
CA GLN A 58 3.00 15.27 6.12
C GLN A 58 4.53 15.13 6.12
N ILE A 59 4.98 13.90 6.05
CA ILE A 59 6.37 13.52 5.85
C ILE A 59 6.38 12.21 5.05
N GLU A 60 7.38 12.01 4.23
CA GLU A 60 7.59 10.78 3.47
C GLU A 60 7.83 9.61 4.45
N ASP A 61 7.33 8.44 4.10
CA ASP A 61 7.44 7.20 4.88
C ASP A 61 7.01 7.33 6.34
N ARG A 62 5.99 8.15 6.60
CA ARG A 62 5.51 8.45 7.94
C ARG A 62 5.22 7.19 8.75
N ILE A 63 5.93 7.05 9.86
CA ILE A 63 5.68 5.99 10.84
C ILE A 63 4.46 6.36 11.70
N VAL A 64 3.50 5.45 11.80
CA VAL A 64 2.27 5.62 12.59
C VAL A 64 2.10 4.56 13.67
N SER A 65 2.92 3.51 13.64
CA SER A 65 2.93 2.44 14.64
C SER A 65 4.37 2.02 14.94
N ILE A 66 4.70 1.86 16.23
CA ILE A 66 6.02 1.40 16.67
C ILE A 66 6.17 -0.11 16.40
N ASP A 67 5.12 -0.87 16.61
CA ASP A 67 5.15 -2.32 16.39
C ASP A 67 5.09 -2.69 14.92
N GLN A 68 4.45 -1.85 14.09
CA GLN A 68 4.28 -2.04 12.65
C GLN A 68 4.76 -0.81 11.87
N PRO A 69 6.07 -0.52 11.84
CA PRO A 69 6.61 0.70 11.24
C PRO A 69 6.46 0.77 9.71
N HIS A 70 6.12 -0.32 9.06
CA HIS A 70 5.84 -0.41 7.63
C HIS A 70 4.41 0.04 7.27
N VAL A 71 3.49 0.10 8.23
CA VAL A 71 2.11 0.53 7.98
C VAL A 71 2.07 2.02 7.67
N ARG A 72 1.30 2.39 6.64
CA ARG A 72 1.14 3.78 6.20
C ARG A 72 -0.32 4.23 6.30
N PRO A 73 -0.57 5.53 6.54
CA PRO A 73 -1.91 6.07 6.47
C PRO A 73 -2.39 6.13 5.02
N ILE A 74 -3.50 5.48 4.72
CA ILE A 74 -4.15 5.49 3.40
C ILE A 74 -5.41 6.33 3.49
N VAL A 75 -5.42 7.49 2.81
CA VAL A 75 -6.59 8.36 2.76
C VAL A 75 -7.56 7.83 1.70
N ARG A 76 -8.75 7.44 2.12
CA ARG A 76 -9.81 6.89 1.22
C ARG A 76 -11.03 7.77 1.06
N GLY A 77 -11.13 8.87 1.79
CA GLY A 77 -12.25 9.83 1.68
C GLY A 77 -13.62 9.28 2.08
N LYS A 78 -13.68 8.20 2.86
CA LYS A 78 -14.94 7.68 3.40
C LYS A 78 -15.46 8.59 4.53
N ALA A 79 -16.77 8.85 4.57
CA ALA A 79 -17.39 9.79 5.50
C ALA A 79 -17.18 9.44 7.00
N GLY A 80 -17.04 8.16 7.36
CA GLY A 80 -16.88 7.71 8.74
C GLY A 80 -15.44 7.42 9.17
N CYS A 81 -14.56 7.11 8.22
CA CYS A 81 -13.15 6.81 8.47
C CYS A 81 -12.31 7.25 7.26
N PRO A 82 -11.85 8.52 7.24
CA PRO A 82 -11.15 9.08 6.08
C PRO A 82 -9.77 8.45 5.87
N THR A 83 -9.15 7.89 6.92
CA THR A 83 -7.81 7.29 6.87
C THR A 83 -7.87 5.86 7.38
N GLU A 84 -7.35 4.93 6.61
CA GLU A 84 -7.17 3.53 6.98
C GLU A 84 -5.66 3.27 7.15
N PHE A 85 -5.32 2.30 8.03
CA PHE A 85 -3.94 1.90 8.34
C PHE A 85 -3.81 0.42 8.03
N ASP A 86 -3.59 0.11 6.74
CA ASP A 86 -3.54 -1.28 6.30
C ASP A 86 -2.74 -1.42 5.00
N ALA A 87 -2.46 -2.66 4.59
CA ALA A 87 -1.93 -2.94 3.27
C ALA A 87 -3.03 -2.76 2.21
N LYS A 88 -2.66 -2.16 1.08
CA LYS A 88 -3.49 -2.12 -0.11
C LYS A 88 -3.17 -3.34 -0.97
N VAL A 89 -4.19 -4.16 -1.25
CA VAL A 89 -4.02 -5.40 -2.00
C VAL A 89 -4.88 -5.41 -3.27
N ILE A 90 -4.33 -6.01 -4.32
CA ILE A 90 -5.08 -6.38 -5.53
C ILE A 90 -5.19 -7.90 -5.54
N VAL A 91 -6.42 -8.39 -5.59
CA VAL A 91 -6.72 -9.83 -5.68
C VAL A 91 -7.34 -10.10 -7.04
N GLY A 92 -6.71 -10.97 -7.81
CA GLY A 92 -7.23 -11.53 -9.05
C GLY A 92 -8.04 -12.79 -8.78
N LEU A 93 -9.16 -12.96 -9.48
CA LEU A 93 -9.93 -14.21 -9.49
C LEU A 93 -9.77 -14.85 -10.87
N VAL A 94 -9.18 -16.04 -10.92
CA VAL A 94 -8.95 -16.80 -12.16
C VAL A 94 -9.55 -18.18 -11.97
N SER A 95 -10.53 -18.54 -12.80
CA SER A 95 -11.22 -19.85 -12.74
C SER A 95 -11.71 -20.23 -11.34
N GLY A 96 -12.14 -19.26 -10.54
CA GLY A 96 -12.62 -19.47 -9.17
C GLY A 96 -11.55 -19.43 -8.07
N TYR A 97 -10.28 -19.36 -8.43
CA TYR A 97 -9.17 -19.24 -7.48
C TYR A 97 -8.76 -17.78 -7.27
N ALA A 98 -8.44 -17.42 -6.04
CA ALA A 98 -7.98 -16.10 -5.68
C ALA A 98 -6.43 -16.05 -5.68
N PHE A 99 -5.87 -15.10 -6.41
CA PHE A 99 -4.44 -14.82 -6.49
C PHE A 99 -4.14 -13.46 -5.93
N LEU A 100 -3.15 -13.35 -5.04
CA LEU A 100 -2.62 -12.07 -4.60
C LEU A 100 -1.72 -11.51 -5.72
N MET A 101 -2.24 -10.53 -6.46
CA MET A 101 -1.54 -9.94 -7.59
C MET A 101 -0.60 -8.80 -7.16
N LYS A 102 -0.99 -8.04 -6.12
CA LYS A 102 -0.18 -6.96 -5.56
C LYS A 102 -0.52 -6.74 -4.11
N ALA A 103 0.50 -6.50 -3.29
CA ALA A 103 0.35 -6.00 -1.93
C ALA A 103 1.36 -4.85 -1.72
N ASP A 104 0.90 -3.74 -1.17
CA ASP A 104 1.74 -2.60 -0.86
C ASP A 104 1.20 -1.89 0.38
N TRP A 105 2.10 -1.41 1.23
CA TRP A 105 1.77 -0.61 2.40
C TRP A 105 1.61 0.87 2.07
N ASN A 106 2.14 1.29 0.91
CA ASN A 106 1.95 2.64 0.40
C ASN A 106 0.66 2.73 -0.42
N ASN A 107 0.08 3.92 -0.42
CA ASN A 107 -1.06 4.17 -1.29
C ASN A 107 -0.62 4.21 -2.76
N TYR A 108 -1.25 3.39 -3.59
CA TYR A 108 -1.03 3.39 -5.04
C TYR A 108 -2.35 3.53 -5.80
N SER A 109 -2.26 3.99 -7.03
CA SER A 109 -3.40 4.07 -7.94
C SER A 109 -3.72 2.68 -8.50
N GLU A 110 -4.89 2.16 -8.21
CA GLU A 110 -5.38 0.88 -8.75
C GLU A 110 -5.44 0.92 -10.29
N SER A 111 -5.90 2.04 -10.84
CA SER A 111 -5.96 2.24 -12.28
C SER A 111 -4.59 2.07 -12.96
N ARG A 112 -3.52 2.59 -12.38
CA ARG A 112 -2.15 2.44 -12.92
C ARG A 112 -1.61 1.03 -12.79
N SER A 113 -2.10 0.26 -11.84
CA SER A 113 -1.65 -1.11 -11.60
C SER A 113 -2.27 -2.13 -12.56
N LEU A 114 -3.34 -1.78 -13.30
CA LEU A 114 -4.04 -2.72 -14.18
C LEU A 114 -3.12 -3.36 -15.22
N LYS A 115 -2.31 -2.55 -15.89
CA LYS A 115 -1.38 -3.05 -16.93
C LYS A 115 -0.41 -4.06 -16.35
N GLN A 116 0.24 -3.71 -15.23
CA GLN A 116 1.18 -4.59 -14.54
C GLN A 116 0.53 -5.93 -14.17
N VAL A 117 -0.64 -5.89 -13.55
CA VAL A 117 -1.37 -7.10 -13.12
C VAL A 117 -1.74 -8.01 -14.31
N VAL A 118 -2.10 -7.43 -15.45
CA VAL A 118 -2.43 -8.22 -16.65
C VAL A 118 -1.17 -8.81 -17.32
N GLU A 119 -0.05 -8.10 -17.29
CA GLU A 119 1.23 -8.66 -17.74
C GLU A 119 1.72 -9.79 -16.84
N GLU A 120 1.63 -9.64 -15.52
CA GLU A 120 1.94 -10.70 -14.54
C GLU A 120 1.04 -11.95 -14.76
N TYR A 121 -0.24 -11.72 -15.09
CA TYR A 121 -1.12 -12.82 -15.49
C TYR A 121 -0.58 -13.56 -16.71
N LYS A 122 -0.18 -12.82 -17.75
CA LYS A 122 0.40 -13.42 -18.97
C LYS A 122 1.68 -14.19 -18.68
N GLU A 123 2.56 -13.65 -17.84
CA GLU A 123 3.79 -14.32 -17.42
C GLU A 123 3.50 -15.63 -16.67
N THR A 124 2.48 -15.62 -15.81
CA THR A 124 2.11 -16.80 -15.01
C THR A 124 1.42 -17.88 -15.83
N PHE A 125 0.52 -17.51 -16.75
CA PHE A 125 -0.34 -18.45 -17.48
C PHE A 125 0.04 -18.63 -18.95
N GLY A 126 1.00 -17.84 -19.48
CA GLY A 126 1.48 -17.94 -20.85
C GLY A 126 0.62 -17.24 -21.91
N PHE A 127 -0.54 -16.67 -21.52
CA PHE A 127 -1.47 -15.99 -22.43
C PHE A 127 -2.20 -14.85 -21.73
N TYR A 128 -2.74 -13.92 -22.51
CA TYR A 128 -3.58 -12.86 -21.96
C TYR A 128 -4.98 -13.38 -21.57
N PRO A 129 -5.60 -12.81 -20.54
CA PRO A 129 -6.97 -13.18 -20.17
C PRO A 129 -7.95 -12.81 -21.28
N LYS A 130 -8.88 -13.72 -21.60
CA LYS A 130 -9.93 -13.48 -22.60
C LYS A 130 -10.86 -12.34 -22.21
N THR A 131 -11.10 -12.17 -20.90
CA THR A 131 -11.98 -11.14 -20.37
C THR A 131 -11.43 -10.65 -19.05
N ILE A 132 -11.40 -9.31 -18.87
CA ILE A 132 -11.02 -8.66 -17.61
C ILE A 132 -12.24 -7.98 -17.05
N LEU A 133 -12.65 -8.39 -15.85
CA LEU A 133 -13.68 -7.73 -15.06
C LEU A 133 -13.01 -6.97 -13.93
N ALA A 134 -13.13 -5.66 -13.92
CA ALA A 134 -12.50 -4.80 -12.92
C ALA A 134 -13.50 -3.79 -12.36
N ASP A 135 -13.28 -3.37 -11.09
CA ASP A 135 -14.09 -2.36 -10.44
C ASP A 135 -13.96 -0.99 -11.13
N ARG A 136 -14.86 -0.07 -10.81
CA ARG A 136 -14.93 1.29 -11.39
C ARG A 136 -13.64 2.12 -11.16
N ALA A 137 -12.82 1.75 -10.21
CA ALA A 137 -11.53 2.40 -9.96
C ALA A 137 -10.49 2.15 -11.07
N TYR A 138 -10.63 1.05 -11.84
CA TYR A 138 -9.64 0.63 -12.84
C TYR A 138 -9.85 1.21 -14.26
N PRO A 139 -11.07 1.34 -14.81
CA PRO A 139 -11.26 1.73 -16.20
C PRO A 139 -11.12 3.23 -16.42
N GLY A 140 -9.89 3.70 -16.61
CA GLY A 140 -9.57 4.99 -17.22
C GLY A 140 -9.57 4.90 -18.75
N ARG A 141 -9.56 6.05 -19.46
CA ARG A 141 -9.43 6.11 -20.93
C ARG A 141 -8.19 5.36 -21.42
N GLU A 142 -7.08 5.54 -20.74
CA GLU A 142 -5.81 4.90 -21.05
C GLU A 142 -5.87 3.36 -20.95
N ASN A 143 -6.43 2.85 -19.85
CA ASN A 143 -6.59 1.42 -19.65
C ASN A 143 -7.53 0.79 -20.68
N ARG A 144 -8.60 1.49 -21.06
CA ARG A 144 -9.52 1.01 -22.12
C ARG A 144 -8.83 0.91 -23.46
N LEU A 145 -8.05 1.94 -23.85
CA LEU A 145 -7.29 1.94 -25.10
C LEU A 145 -6.25 0.82 -25.09
N TRP A 146 -5.53 0.65 -24.01
CA TRP A 146 -4.55 -0.42 -23.88
C TRP A 146 -5.20 -1.81 -23.91
N CYS A 147 -6.27 -2.05 -23.19
CA CYS A 147 -7.01 -3.31 -23.28
C CYS A 147 -7.52 -3.55 -24.71
N THR A 148 -7.97 -2.52 -25.41
CA THR A 148 -8.39 -2.64 -26.82
C THR A 148 -7.24 -2.99 -27.74
N SER A 149 -6.02 -2.52 -27.47
CA SER A 149 -4.84 -2.87 -28.26
C SER A 149 -4.39 -4.32 -28.08
N LEU A 150 -4.71 -4.95 -26.95
CA LEU A 150 -4.47 -6.38 -26.73
C LEU A 150 -5.41 -7.28 -27.57
N VAL A 151 -6.50 -6.74 -28.10
CA VAL A 151 -7.53 -7.45 -28.87
C VAL A 151 -7.11 -7.83 -30.29
N GLN A 152 -5.98 -7.36 -30.78
CA GLN A 152 -5.43 -7.86 -32.06
C GLN A 152 -5.00 -9.35 -32.00
N VAL A 153 -5.19 -10.00 -30.86
CA VAL A 153 -5.09 -11.45 -30.73
C VAL A 153 -6.43 -12.07 -31.15
N PRO A 154 -6.46 -13.00 -32.15
CA PRO A 154 -7.70 -13.59 -32.64
C PRO A 154 -8.52 -14.22 -31.50
N GLY A 155 -9.75 -13.75 -31.29
CA GLY A 155 -10.69 -14.33 -30.32
C GLY A 155 -11.20 -13.42 -29.21
N TRP A 156 -10.79 -12.15 -29.13
CA TRP A 156 -11.29 -11.22 -28.12
C TRP A 156 -12.37 -10.28 -28.67
N ASP A 157 -13.59 -10.36 -28.13
CA ASP A 157 -14.71 -9.47 -28.47
C ASP A 157 -14.90 -8.39 -27.37
N GLY A 158 -14.44 -7.19 -27.64
CA GLY A 158 -14.61 -6.02 -26.75
C GLY A 158 -16.05 -5.50 -26.61
N SER A 159 -17.03 -6.11 -27.31
CA SER A 159 -18.40 -5.57 -27.41
C SER A 159 -19.31 -5.93 -26.21
N ARG A 160 -18.93 -6.89 -25.35
CA ARG A 160 -19.77 -7.36 -24.23
C ARG A 160 -19.79 -6.45 -22.98
N GLN A 161 -19.02 -5.37 -22.93
CA GLN A 161 -18.96 -4.47 -21.76
C GLN A 161 -20.26 -3.66 -21.51
N ARG A 162 -21.22 -3.66 -22.40
CA ARG A 162 -22.41 -2.80 -22.30
C ARG A 162 -23.58 -3.36 -21.46
N ARG A 163 -23.62 -4.65 -21.12
CA ARG A 163 -24.83 -5.27 -20.51
C ARG A 163 -24.76 -5.65 -19.04
N SER A 164 -23.62 -5.61 -18.36
CA SER A 164 -23.57 -6.01 -16.92
C SER A 164 -23.76 -4.85 -15.93
N ARG A 165 -24.31 -3.72 -16.36
CA ARG A 165 -24.46 -2.48 -15.56
C ARG A 165 -25.40 -2.56 -14.35
N ARG A 166 -25.98 -3.72 -14.01
CA ARG A 166 -27.06 -3.77 -12.99
C ARG A 166 -26.84 -4.64 -11.74
N LYS A 167 -25.74 -5.41 -11.56
CA LYS A 167 -25.63 -6.33 -10.40
C LYS A 167 -24.23 -6.53 -9.80
N ALA A 168 -23.36 -5.53 -9.76
CA ALA A 168 -22.12 -5.66 -9.00
C ALA A 168 -22.02 -4.55 -7.94
N ASN A 169 -22.78 -4.74 -6.87
CA ASN A 169 -22.56 -4.02 -5.63
C ASN A 169 -21.66 -4.92 -4.74
N ARG A 170 -20.56 -4.35 -4.23
CA ARG A 170 -19.64 -4.87 -3.21
C ARG A 170 -18.46 -5.71 -3.69
N SER A 171 -17.33 -5.21 -3.27
CA SER A 171 -15.94 -5.71 -3.24
C SER A 171 -15.11 -5.45 -4.49
N THR A 172 -13.95 -4.85 -4.26
CA THR A 172 -12.87 -4.68 -5.24
C THR A 172 -12.38 -6.08 -5.66
N ARG A 173 -12.94 -6.60 -6.73
CA ARG A 173 -12.56 -7.91 -7.28
C ARG A 173 -12.17 -7.75 -8.73
N MET A 174 -11.02 -8.25 -9.08
CA MET A 174 -10.60 -8.46 -10.46
C MET A 174 -10.80 -9.94 -10.79
N ALA A 175 -11.53 -10.24 -11.86
CA ALA A 175 -11.74 -11.61 -12.32
C ALA A 175 -11.18 -11.78 -13.73
N ALA A 176 -10.35 -12.78 -13.95
CA ALA A 176 -9.86 -13.18 -15.26
C ALA A 176 -10.27 -14.62 -15.55
N THR A 177 -10.78 -14.87 -16.75
CA THR A 177 -11.21 -16.20 -17.19
C THR A 177 -10.26 -16.71 -18.27
N ALA A 178 -9.69 -17.87 -18.05
CA ALA A 178 -8.92 -18.62 -19.03
C ALA A 178 -9.88 -19.45 -19.93
N SER A 179 -9.50 -19.65 -21.16
CA SER A 179 -10.21 -20.59 -22.10
C SER A 179 -9.50 -21.90 -22.12
#